data_c7953d685d6e14ff5508e68739b0073b
#
_entry.id   c7953d685d6e14ff5508e68739b0073b
#
_cell.length_a   1.000
_cell.length_b   1.000
_cell.length_c   1.000
_cell.angle_alpha   90.00
_cell.angle_beta   90.00
_cell.angle_gamma   90.00
#
_symmetry.space_group_name_H-M   'P 1'
#
loop_
_entity.id
_entity.type
_entity.pdbx_description
1 polymer ?
#
loop_
_entity_poly.entity_id
_entity_poly.type
_entity_poly.pdbx_seq_one_letter_code
_entity_poly.pdbx_strand_id
1 'polypeptide(L)'
;MHPIIKPSAIALLVIAGQTHAAGFQLAEQSATGLGRAFAGEAAIADNASVLSRNAAAMTRFDQMALSGGVIHVSPDVNIEGNTRLPTKAGIVTSDASAHDIAAAAWVPNAYLIIPLNEQWRLGFSATSYYGLGVKMPDNYSAGHFGNVSDIKTMDLGTSLAYRINEMWSIGAGISAIQGEGEVGGTFPSRNLIAKHLQGDGWAWGWNVGTLLELSEQTRIGLSYRHDVTLTLSGDAIVGRPNADGSVTEIRDTGSLDLPLPATAELAAFHQLTDKLALHGSLNWTNWSKFVQLEADLNNLQNMHIKDEHWEDSWRYAIGMTYQITPKWQLRSGVAYDDSPVPADRRTISIPDADRLWYSLGMGYQFTPNLTVDLGLTLIDGKKVDVTEKMELQPGNPMTTSTFQGTSEGDAWLAGAQLSYLF
;
A
#
# COMPACT_ATOMS: atom_id res chain seq x y z
N MET A 1 28.79 -39.98 -8.37
CA MET A 1 28.07 -39.31 -7.28
C MET A 1 28.39 -37.82 -7.38
N HIS A 2 27.49 -37.07 -8.00
CA HIS A 2 27.62 -35.60 -8.08
C HIS A 2 26.82 -35.00 -6.91
N PRO A 3 27.35 -34.06 -6.14
CA PRO A 3 26.59 -33.39 -5.10
C PRO A 3 25.59 -32.43 -5.77
N ILE A 4 24.30 -32.69 -5.53
CA ILE A 4 23.20 -31.77 -5.85
C ILE A 4 23.33 -30.58 -4.90
N ILE A 5 23.74 -29.44 -5.43
CA ILE A 5 23.70 -28.17 -4.73
C ILE A 5 22.21 -27.83 -4.55
N LYS A 6 21.71 -27.95 -3.34
CA LYS A 6 20.39 -27.43 -2.97
C LYS A 6 20.47 -25.91 -3.06
N PRO A 7 19.56 -25.22 -3.79
CA PRO A 7 19.46 -23.78 -3.69
C PRO A 7 19.01 -23.45 -2.25
N SER A 8 19.91 -22.89 -1.48
CA SER A 8 19.56 -22.26 -0.20
C SER A 8 18.69 -21.07 -0.56
N ALA A 9 17.39 -21.19 -0.30
CA ALA A 9 16.46 -20.08 -0.33
C ALA A 9 17.03 -19.02 0.62
N ILE A 10 17.43 -17.88 0.08
CA ILE A 10 17.62 -16.65 0.85
C ILE A 10 16.21 -16.25 1.24
N ALA A 11 15.79 -16.69 2.42
CA ALA A 11 14.62 -16.17 3.09
C ALA A 11 14.96 -14.72 3.49
N LEU A 12 14.68 -13.77 2.60
CA LEU A 12 14.49 -12.39 3.01
C LEU A 12 13.29 -12.44 3.97
N LEU A 13 13.57 -12.21 5.26
CA LEU A 13 12.53 -11.97 6.25
C LEU A 13 11.80 -10.70 5.84
N VAL A 14 10.72 -10.83 5.09
CA VAL A 14 9.76 -9.77 4.83
C VAL A 14 8.92 -9.65 6.10
N ILE A 15 9.35 -8.82 7.02
CA ILE A 15 8.48 -8.33 8.09
C ILE A 15 7.66 -7.21 7.43
N ALA A 16 6.64 -7.59 6.68
CA ALA A 16 5.69 -6.66 6.16
C ALA A 16 4.76 -6.25 7.29
N GLY A 17 4.86 -5.06 7.70
CA GLY A 17 3.90 -4.39 8.55
C GLY A 17 3.29 -3.24 7.73
N GLN A 18 2.29 -2.57 8.19
CA GLN A 18 1.23 -2.03 7.37
C GLN A 18 1.04 -0.54 7.56
N THR A 19 0.78 0.13 6.46
CA THR A 19 0.57 1.56 6.37
C THR A 19 -0.78 1.84 5.74
N HIS A 20 -1.37 2.97 6.08
CA HIS A 20 -2.55 3.47 5.40
C HIS A 20 -2.12 4.59 4.44
N ALA A 21 -1.95 4.26 3.17
CA ALA A 21 -2.17 5.18 2.06
C ALA A 21 -3.64 5.08 1.66
N ALA A 22 -4.13 5.86 0.69
CA ALA A 22 -5.52 5.77 0.25
C ALA A 22 -5.91 4.31 -0.08
N GLY A 23 -6.88 3.78 0.64
CA GLY A 23 -7.17 2.36 0.66
C GLY A 23 -6.03 1.54 1.29
N PHE A 24 -5.56 0.52 0.59
CA PHE A 24 -4.41 -0.32 0.99
C PHE A 24 -3.21 -0.20 0.02
N GLN A 25 -3.13 0.88 -0.76
CA GLN A 25 -1.97 1.19 -1.59
C GLN A 25 -0.84 1.79 -0.73
N LEU A 26 0.40 1.39 -0.98
CA LEU A 26 1.60 1.91 -0.34
C LEU A 26 2.31 2.94 -1.22
N ALA A 27 2.80 4.03 -0.64
CA ALA A 27 3.65 5.02 -1.30
C ALA A 27 5.15 4.85 -0.95
N GLU A 28 5.48 3.97 -0.01
CA GLU A 28 6.73 3.87 0.74
C GLU A 28 7.85 3.13 -0.03
N GLN A 29 8.05 3.43 -1.31
CA GLN A 29 9.08 2.79 -2.15
C GLN A 29 10.47 3.43 -2.04
N SER A 30 10.63 4.57 -1.33
CA SER A 30 11.91 5.27 -1.23
C SER A 30 11.98 6.18 -0.01
N ALA A 31 13.04 6.07 0.82
CA ALA A 31 13.25 7.01 1.92
C ALA A 31 13.67 8.41 1.41
N THR A 32 14.30 8.48 0.24
CA THR A 32 14.59 9.75 -0.46
C THR A 32 13.28 10.44 -0.85
N GLY A 33 12.36 9.68 -1.47
CA GLY A 33 11.01 10.15 -1.85
C GLY A 33 10.17 10.53 -0.64
N LEU A 34 10.24 9.76 0.45
CA LEU A 34 9.56 10.04 1.71
C LEU A 34 9.86 11.45 2.20
N GLY A 35 11.12 11.89 2.12
CA GLY A 35 11.55 13.22 2.55
C GLY A 35 10.94 14.40 1.79
N ARG A 36 10.23 14.16 0.67
CA ARG A 36 9.55 15.18 -0.14
C ARG A 36 8.09 14.83 -0.44
N ALA A 37 7.47 14.01 0.42
CA ALA A 37 6.12 13.51 0.25
C ALA A 37 5.91 12.85 -1.12
N PHE A 38 6.91 12.15 -1.66
CA PHE A 38 6.91 11.51 -2.97
C PHE A 38 6.54 12.43 -4.15
N ALA A 39 6.75 13.74 -4.00
CA ALA A 39 6.53 14.70 -5.09
C ALA A 39 7.60 14.55 -6.19
N GLY A 40 7.17 14.42 -7.45
CA GLY A 40 8.06 14.37 -8.62
C GLY A 40 8.73 13.03 -8.89
N GLU A 41 8.34 11.95 -8.22
CA GLU A 41 9.06 10.66 -8.26
C GLU A 41 9.21 10.10 -9.68
N ALA A 42 8.21 10.21 -10.54
CA ALA A 42 8.29 9.71 -11.91
C ALA A 42 9.20 10.54 -12.84
N ALA A 43 9.73 11.70 -12.38
CA ALA A 43 10.55 12.62 -13.18
C ALA A 43 11.95 12.92 -12.61
N ILE A 44 12.17 12.77 -11.29
CA ILE A 44 13.40 13.27 -10.63
C ILE A 44 14.62 12.41 -10.99
N ALA A 45 14.57 11.10 -10.85
CA ALA A 45 15.65 10.16 -11.11
C ALA A 45 17.00 10.54 -10.43
N ASP A 46 16.94 10.84 -9.14
CA ASP A 46 18.13 11.15 -8.32
C ASP A 46 18.83 9.89 -7.77
N ASN A 47 18.15 8.75 -7.75
CA ASN A 47 18.70 7.44 -7.40
C ASN A 47 17.90 6.30 -8.06
N ALA A 48 18.32 5.04 -7.88
CA ALA A 48 17.72 3.90 -8.58
C ALA A 48 16.28 3.60 -8.17
N SER A 49 15.76 4.17 -7.07
CA SER A 49 14.36 3.96 -6.66
C SER A 49 13.33 4.56 -7.63
N VAL A 50 13.76 5.41 -8.57
CA VAL A 50 12.89 5.91 -9.66
C VAL A 50 12.24 4.76 -10.44
N LEU A 51 12.88 3.58 -10.45
CA LEU A 51 12.38 2.36 -11.09
C LEU A 51 11.02 1.92 -10.54
N SER A 52 10.73 2.21 -9.28
CA SER A 52 9.41 1.92 -8.69
C SER A 52 8.28 2.76 -9.31
N ARG A 53 8.61 3.91 -9.85
CA ARG A 53 7.63 4.87 -10.38
C ARG A 53 7.64 4.97 -11.90
N ASN A 54 8.82 5.09 -12.52
CA ASN A 54 8.93 5.30 -13.96
C ASN A 54 10.16 4.59 -14.54
N ALA A 55 9.95 3.48 -15.22
CA ALA A 55 11.02 2.73 -15.87
C ALA A 55 11.79 3.58 -16.90
N ALA A 56 11.13 4.51 -17.62
CA ALA A 56 11.79 5.37 -18.61
C ALA A 56 12.87 6.24 -18.01
N ALA A 57 12.71 6.65 -16.75
CA ALA A 57 13.67 7.53 -16.08
C ALA A 57 15.00 6.83 -15.73
N MET A 58 15.10 5.51 -15.89
CA MET A 58 16.37 4.78 -15.81
C MET A 58 17.39 5.28 -16.85
N THR A 59 16.95 5.86 -17.97
CA THR A 59 17.85 6.39 -19.01
C THR A 59 18.77 7.51 -18.53
N ARG A 60 18.48 8.10 -17.37
CA ARG A 60 19.32 9.12 -16.76
C ARG A 60 20.57 8.58 -16.06
N PHE A 61 20.68 7.26 -15.91
CA PHE A 61 21.82 6.63 -15.27
C PHE A 61 22.80 6.12 -16.34
N ASP A 62 23.97 6.73 -16.39
CA ASP A 62 25.06 6.34 -17.30
C ASP A 62 26.03 5.32 -16.65
N GLN A 63 25.87 5.09 -15.35
CA GLN A 63 26.62 4.11 -14.56
C GLN A 63 25.64 3.15 -13.89
N MET A 64 26.11 1.98 -13.50
CA MET A 64 25.31 1.06 -12.71
C MET A 64 24.92 1.73 -11.38
N ALA A 65 23.65 1.69 -11.03
CA ALA A 65 23.09 2.32 -9.85
C ALA A 65 22.35 1.30 -8.99
N LEU A 66 22.69 1.28 -7.70
CA LEU A 66 22.02 0.45 -6.68
C LEU A 66 21.43 1.38 -5.63
N SER A 67 20.18 1.13 -5.25
CA SER A 67 19.55 1.76 -4.09
C SER A 67 18.85 0.69 -3.25
N GLY A 68 18.96 0.81 -1.94
CA GLY A 68 18.27 -0.06 -1.01
C GLY A 68 17.93 0.70 0.25
N GLY A 69 16.72 0.50 0.74
CA GLY A 69 16.21 1.22 1.88
C GLY A 69 15.13 0.47 2.65
N VAL A 70 14.74 1.07 3.73
CA VAL A 70 13.62 0.59 4.55
C VAL A 70 12.91 1.78 5.16
N ILE A 71 11.59 1.70 5.21
CA ILE A 71 10.73 2.68 5.85
C ILE A 71 9.99 1.97 6.98
N HIS A 72 10.08 2.52 8.19
CA HIS A 72 9.26 2.13 9.32
C HIS A 72 8.01 3.01 9.35
N VAL A 73 6.87 2.38 9.47
CA VAL A 73 5.58 3.05 9.59
C VAL A 73 4.97 2.69 10.93
N SER A 74 4.57 3.72 11.67
CA SER A 74 3.92 3.62 12.97
C SER A 74 2.58 4.32 12.90
N PRO A 75 1.50 3.61 12.55
CA PRO A 75 0.15 4.17 12.53
C PRO A 75 -0.41 4.27 13.94
N ASP A 76 -1.36 5.17 14.12
CA ASP A 76 -2.24 5.31 15.29
C ASP A 76 -3.67 5.43 14.77
N VAL A 77 -4.38 4.28 14.72
CA VAL A 77 -5.74 4.21 14.17
C VAL A 77 -6.72 3.85 15.26
N ASN A 78 -7.70 4.70 15.41
CA ASN A 78 -8.66 4.65 16.51
C ASN A 78 -10.10 4.65 15.97
N ILE A 79 -10.95 3.83 16.59
CA ILE A 79 -12.38 3.77 16.35
C ILE A 79 -13.08 4.05 17.67
N GLU A 80 -14.04 4.97 17.65
CA GLU A 80 -14.88 5.28 18.80
C GLU A 80 -16.34 5.15 18.42
N GLY A 81 -17.12 4.37 19.17
CA GLY A 81 -18.52 4.20 18.83
C GLY A 81 -19.22 3.09 19.58
N ASN A 82 -20.43 2.80 19.14
CA ASN A 82 -21.28 1.78 19.74
C ASN A 82 -21.83 0.84 18.68
N THR A 83 -21.97 -0.43 19.05
CA THR A 83 -22.73 -1.40 18.27
C THR A 83 -24.13 -1.61 18.87
N ARG A 84 -25.12 -1.74 18.00
CA ARG A 84 -26.51 -2.06 18.35
C ARG A 84 -26.86 -3.42 17.75
N LEU A 85 -27.06 -4.39 18.65
CA LEU A 85 -27.28 -5.78 18.29
C LEU A 85 -28.73 -6.18 18.58
N PRO A 86 -29.55 -6.57 17.59
CA PRO A 86 -30.85 -7.15 17.84
C PRO A 86 -30.72 -8.53 18.48
N THR A 87 -31.43 -8.75 19.56
CA THR A 87 -31.52 -10.04 20.25
C THR A 87 -32.96 -10.41 20.49
N LYS A 88 -33.25 -11.66 20.89
CA LYS A 88 -34.61 -12.09 21.27
C LYS A 88 -35.21 -11.29 22.45
N ALA A 89 -34.35 -10.70 23.29
CA ALA A 89 -34.72 -9.90 24.45
C ALA A 89 -34.84 -8.38 24.14
N GLY A 90 -34.59 -7.97 22.89
CA GLY A 90 -34.58 -6.58 22.45
C GLY A 90 -33.21 -6.16 21.89
N ILE A 91 -33.01 -4.87 21.68
CA ILE A 91 -31.73 -4.32 21.15
C ILE A 91 -30.78 -4.14 22.33
N VAL A 92 -29.59 -4.75 22.21
CA VAL A 92 -28.45 -4.54 23.11
C VAL A 92 -27.51 -3.53 22.48
N THR A 93 -27.18 -2.47 23.22
CA THR A 93 -26.16 -1.49 22.83
C THR A 93 -24.90 -1.74 23.65
N SER A 94 -23.76 -1.87 22.99
CA SER A 94 -22.46 -2.08 23.62
C SER A 94 -21.46 -1.09 23.09
N ASP A 95 -20.53 -0.65 23.94
CA ASP A 95 -19.36 0.09 23.48
C ASP A 95 -18.54 -0.75 22.50
N ALA A 96 -18.16 -0.15 21.39
CA ALA A 96 -17.39 -0.74 20.32
C ALA A 96 -16.20 0.17 19.94
N SER A 97 -15.64 0.85 20.93
CA SER A 97 -14.41 1.61 20.78
C SER A 97 -13.20 0.67 20.77
N ALA A 98 -12.21 0.99 19.93
CA ALA A 98 -10.95 0.27 19.83
C ALA A 98 -9.82 1.25 19.43
N HIS A 99 -8.66 1.11 20.06
CA HIS A 99 -7.52 2.01 19.86
C HIS A 99 -6.32 1.20 19.37
N ASP A 100 -5.45 1.89 18.61
CA ASP A 100 -4.19 1.31 18.07
C ASP A 100 -4.44 -0.01 17.35
N ILE A 101 -5.47 -0.02 16.46
CA ILE A 101 -5.90 -1.24 15.76
C ILE A 101 -5.02 -1.58 14.56
N ALA A 102 -4.09 -0.72 14.16
CA ALA A 102 -3.19 -0.92 13.04
C ALA A 102 -1.75 -1.17 13.52
N ALA A 103 -1.15 -2.26 13.08
CA ALA A 103 0.19 -2.65 13.51
C ALA A 103 1.29 -1.81 12.84
N ALA A 104 2.37 -1.52 13.56
CA ALA A 104 3.56 -0.90 13.00
C ALA A 104 4.30 -1.83 12.03
N ALA A 105 5.00 -1.21 11.05
CA ALA A 105 5.50 -1.92 9.89
C ALA A 105 6.87 -1.50 9.38
N TRP A 106 7.59 -2.46 8.77
CA TRP A 106 8.81 -2.21 8.01
C TRP A 106 8.57 -2.51 6.53
N VAL A 107 8.77 -1.51 5.65
CA VAL A 107 8.63 -1.63 4.20
C VAL A 107 10.03 -1.57 3.56
N PRO A 108 10.65 -2.72 3.25
CA PRO A 108 11.93 -2.77 2.57
C PRO A 108 11.78 -2.50 1.07
N ASN A 109 12.84 -1.96 0.47
CA ASN A 109 12.92 -1.76 -0.97
C ASN A 109 14.35 -1.90 -1.48
N ALA A 110 14.51 -2.38 -2.72
CA ALA A 110 15.80 -2.51 -3.39
C ALA A 110 15.65 -2.36 -4.90
N TYR A 111 16.62 -1.67 -5.53
CA TYR A 111 16.60 -1.34 -6.95
C TYR A 111 18.00 -1.41 -7.54
N LEU A 112 18.11 -1.97 -8.74
CA LEU A 112 19.34 -2.04 -9.51
C LEU A 112 19.06 -1.56 -10.93
N ILE A 113 19.84 -0.61 -11.42
CA ILE A 113 19.82 -0.13 -12.81
C ILE A 113 21.18 -0.45 -13.44
N ILE A 114 21.16 -1.09 -14.60
CA ILE A 114 22.34 -1.50 -15.36
C ILE A 114 22.28 -0.85 -16.75
N PRO A 115 23.16 0.09 -17.08
CA PRO A 115 23.33 0.57 -18.45
C PRO A 115 23.86 -0.55 -19.33
N LEU A 116 23.14 -0.88 -20.40
CA LEU A 116 23.59 -1.87 -21.39
C LEU A 116 24.41 -1.23 -22.51
N ASN A 117 24.03 -0.01 -22.90
CA ASN A 117 24.73 0.85 -23.86
C ASN A 117 24.21 2.30 -23.73
N GLU A 118 24.52 3.18 -24.67
CA GLU A 118 24.10 4.59 -24.62
C GLU A 118 22.57 4.78 -24.63
N GLN A 119 21.81 3.84 -25.19
CA GLN A 119 20.34 3.94 -25.34
C GLN A 119 19.56 3.05 -24.39
N TRP A 120 20.06 1.86 -24.02
CA TRP A 120 19.32 0.85 -23.29
C TRP A 120 19.73 0.76 -21.82
N ARG A 121 18.76 0.65 -20.93
CA ARG A 121 18.93 0.38 -19.49
C ARG A 121 18.06 -0.79 -19.07
N LEU A 122 18.64 -1.69 -18.28
CA LEU A 122 17.96 -2.80 -17.64
C LEU A 122 17.82 -2.50 -16.15
N GLY A 123 16.64 -2.77 -15.58
CA GLY A 123 16.36 -2.53 -14.17
C GLY A 123 15.76 -3.73 -13.46
N PHE A 124 16.06 -3.86 -12.16
CA PHE A 124 15.47 -4.85 -11.27
C PHE A 124 14.98 -4.14 -10.01
N SER A 125 13.79 -4.54 -9.52
CA SER A 125 13.19 -3.98 -8.33
C SER A 125 12.64 -5.07 -7.42
N ALA A 126 12.70 -4.82 -6.10
CA ALA A 126 12.00 -5.58 -5.07
C ALA A 126 11.38 -4.57 -4.11
N THR A 127 10.06 -4.49 -4.05
CA THR A 127 9.32 -3.51 -3.25
C THR A 127 7.88 -3.94 -3.03
N SER A 128 7.14 -3.21 -2.19
CA SER A 128 5.71 -3.44 -1.95
C SER A 128 4.90 -2.23 -2.42
N TYR A 129 3.77 -2.49 -3.07
CA TYR A 129 2.83 -1.47 -3.51
C TYR A 129 1.48 -1.52 -2.78
N TYR A 130 1.19 -2.63 -2.10
CA TYR A 130 -0.07 -2.83 -1.39
C TYR A 130 0.18 -3.52 -0.05
N GLY A 131 -0.54 -3.08 0.97
CA GLY A 131 -0.49 -3.64 2.30
C GLY A 131 -1.58 -3.06 3.20
N LEU A 132 -2.11 -3.85 4.11
CA LEU A 132 -3.11 -3.47 5.08
C LEU A 132 -2.95 -4.31 6.34
N GLY A 133 -3.20 -3.76 7.52
CA GLY A 133 -3.28 -4.48 8.75
C GLY A 133 -4.09 -3.82 9.83
N VAL A 134 -5.22 -4.39 9.99
CA VAL A 134 -6.15 -4.05 11.05
C VAL A 134 -6.45 -5.29 11.88
N LYS A 135 -6.28 -5.18 13.19
CA LYS A 135 -6.63 -6.22 14.14
C LYS A 135 -7.34 -5.62 15.34
N MET A 136 -8.57 -6.03 15.52
CA MET A 136 -9.38 -5.61 16.65
C MET A 136 -8.96 -6.34 17.94
N PRO A 137 -9.21 -5.74 19.12
CA PRO A 137 -9.00 -6.39 20.39
C PRO A 137 -9.80 -7.70 20.53
N ASP A 138 -9.31 -8.61 21.38
CA ASP A 138 -10.07 -9.80 21.74
C ASP A 138 -11.42 -9.43 22.37
N ASN A 139 -12.47 -10.21 22.08
CA ASN A 139 -13.85 -9.98 22.52
C ASN A 139 -14.46 -8.63 22.06
N TYR A 140 -13.98 -8.08 20.94
CA TYR A 140 -14.51 -6.86 20.38
C TYR A 140 -16.02 -6.97 20.09
N SER A 141 -16.82 -6.04 20.61
CA SER A 141 -18.29 -6.11 20.55
C SER A 141 -18.84 -6.01 19.13
N ALA A 142 -18.10 -5.37 18.23
CA ALA A 142 -18.42 -5.24 16.81
C ALA A 142 -17.60 -6.19 15.91
N GLY A 143 -16.95 -7.22 16.46
CA GLY A 143 -16.08 -8.15 15.72
C GLY A 143 -16.75 -8.92 14.58
N HIS A 144 -18.09 -8.94 14.52
CA HIS A 144 -18.84 -9.54 13.42
C HIS A 144 -18.77 -8.72 12.12
N PHE A 145 -18.52 -7.42 12.18
CA PHE A 145 -18.24 -6.60 11.01
C PHE A 145 -16.86 -6.92 10.42
N GLY A 146 -15.87 -7.20 11.28
CA GLY A 146 -14.51 -7.60 10.95
C GLY A 146 -13.64 -7.49 12.19
N ASN A 147 -12.79 -8.50 12.45
CA ASN A 147 -11.83 -8.48 13.56
C ASN A 147 -10.39 -8.52 13.11
N VAL A 148 -10.14 -8.95 11.88
CA VAL A 148 -8.82 -8.92 11.23
C VAL A 148 -8.98 -8.65 9.73
N SER A 149 -8.11 -7.81 9.20
CA SER A 149 -7.90 -7.59 7.77
C SER A 149 -6.41 -7.35 7.58
N ASP A 150 -5.70 -8.33 7.03
CA ASP A 150 -4.24 -8.28 6.80
C ASP A 150 -3.96 -8.59 5.33
N ILE A 151 -3.19 -7.74 4.66
CA ILE A 151 -2.75 -7.91 3.27
C ILE A 151 -1.27 -7.53 3.21
N LYS A 152 -0.46 -8.42 2.67
CA LYS A 152 0.97 -8.20 2.44
C LYS A 152 1.29 -8.54 0.99
N THR A 153 2.00 -7.65 0.30
CA THR A 153 2.48 -7.95 -1.05
C THR A 153 3.96 -7.69 -1.19
N MET A 154 4.61 -8.45 -2.07
CA MET A 154 5.97 -8.23 -2.54
C MET A 154 5.98 -8.29 -4.05
N ASP A 155 6.48 -7.24 -4.69
CA ASP A 155 6.59 -7.09 -6.14
C ASP A 155 8.07 -7.23 -6.56
N LEU A 156 8.36 -8.20 -7.40
CA LEU A 156 9.68 -8.45 -7.97
C LEU A 156 9.63 -8.08 -9.45
N GLY A 157 10.20 -6.94 -9.80
CA GLY A 157 10.10 -6.34 -11.12
C GLY A 157 11.38 -6.44 -11.94
N THR A 158 11.20 -6.53 -13.26
CA THR A 158 12.24 -6.34 -14.27
C THR A 158 11.74 -5.35 -15.31
N SER A 159 12.57 -4.36 -15.64
CA SER A 159 12.20 -3.28 -16.54
C SER A 159 13.28 -3.01 -17.58
N LEU A 160 12.86 -2.53 -18.75
CA LEU A 160 13.73 -2.10 -19.81
C LEU A 160 13.37 -0.67 -20.21
N ALA A 161 14.39 0.20 -20.36
CA ALA A 161 14.22 1.57 -20.83
C ALA A 161 15.03 1.81 -22.10
N TYR A 162 14.52 2.68 -22.95
CA TYR A 162 15.14 3.09 -24.20
C TYR A 162 15.12 4.61 -24.34
N ARG A 163 16.30 5.20 -24.54
CA ARG A 163 16.47 6.62 -24.87
C ARG A 163 16.30 6.80 -26.37
N ILE A 164 15.16 7.37 -26.79
CA ILE A 164 14.86 7.61 -28.21
C ILE A 164 15.77 8.73 -28.74
N ASN A 165 15.93 9.80 -27.97
CA ASN A 165 16.80 10.93 -28.23
C ASN A 165 17.12 11.66 -26.91
N GLU A 166 17.79 12.82 -26.96
CA GLU A 166 18.15 13.62 -25.78
C GLU A 166 16.92 14.13 -24.99
N MET A 167 15.78 14.29 -25.67
CA MET A 167 14.56 14.81 -25.06
C MET A 167 13.62 13.71 -24.58
N TRP A 168 13.59 12.54 -25.20
CA TRP A 168 12.52 11.56 -25.00
C TRP A 168 13.02 10.16 -24.73
N SER A 169 12.52 9.59 -23.63
CA SER A 169 12.76 8.22 -23.22
C SER A 169 11.44 7.49 -22.93
N ILE A 170 11.44 6.19 -23.19
CA ILE A 170 10.33 5.29 -22.86
C ILE A 170 10.85 4.11 -22.03
N GLY A 171 9.97 3.49 -21.28
CA GLY A 171 10.31 2.30 -20.50
C GLY A 171 9.09 1.43 -20.25
N ALA A 172 9.34 0.15 -20.06
CA ALA A 172 8.32 -0.83 -19.69
C ALA A 172 8.89 -1.85 -18.72
N GLY A 173 8.04 -2.45 -17.92
CA GLY A 173 8.42 -3.48 -16.95
C GLY A 173 7.32 -4.53 -16.79
N ILE A 174 7.76 -5.69 -16.34
CA ILE A 174 6.91 -6.78 -15.87
C ILE A 174 7.29 -7.12 -14.44
N SER A 175 6.35 -7.59 -13.65
CA SER A 175 6.60 -8.00 -12.27
C SER A 175 5.82 -9.24 -11.88
N ALA A 176 6.44 -10.04 -11.01
CA ALA A 176 5.79 -11.11 -10.26
C ALA A 176 5.40 -10.55 -8.89
N ILE A 177 4.13 -10.64 -8.56
CA ILE A 177 3.55 -10.14 -7.31
C ILE A 177 3.18 -11.35 -6.46
N GLN A 178 3.85 -11.50 -5.32
CA GLN A 178 3.48 -12.46 -4.29
C GLN A 178 2.61 -11.73 -3.28
N GLY A 179 1.50 -12.35 -2.85
CA GLY A 179 0.66 -11.79 -1.81
C GLY A 179 0.18 -12.81 -0.81
N GLU A 180 -0.07 -12.34 0.39
CA GLU A 180 -0.69 -13.05 1.49
C GLU A 180 -1.85 -12.21 2.00
N GLY A 181 -2.95 -12.86 2.41
CA GLY A 181 -4.11 -12.18 2.93
C GLY A 181 -4.81 -12.97 4.03
N GLU A 182 -5.36 -12.23 4.98
CA GLU A 182 -6.16 -12.76 6.08
C GLU A 182 -7.37 -11.85 6.31
N VAL A 183 -8.57 -12.43 6.36
CA VAL A 183 -9.82 -11.73 6.68
C VAL A 183 -10.61 -12.55 7.70
N GLY A 184 -11.05 -11.91 8.77
CA GLY A 184 -11.78 -12.59 9.83
C GLY A 184 -12.94 -11.77 10.40
N GLY A 185 -13.81 -12.48 11.11
CA GLY A 185 -14.89 -11.91 11.92
C GLY A 185 -15.30 -12.88 13.02
N THR A 186 -15.73 -12.33 14.15
CA THR A 186 -16.18 -13.11 15.31
C THR A 186 -17.67 -12.91 15.53
N PHE A 187 -18.34 -13.84 16.23
CA PHE A 187 -19.73 -13.61 16.65
C PHE A 187 -19.80 -12.43 17.62
N PRO A 188 -20.89 -11.65 17.58
CA PRO A 188 -21.04 -10.46 18.40
C PRO A 188 -20.79 -10.72 19.88
N SER A 189 -19.97 -9.85 20.51
CA SER A 189 -19.61 -9.92 21.94
C SER A 189 -19.05 -11.28 22.40
N ARG A 190 -18.43 -12.04 21.49
CA ARG A 190 -17.85 -13.35 21.77
C ARG A 190 -16.57 -13.53 20.96
N ASN A 191 -15.59 -14.21 21.55
CA ASN A 191 -14.35 -14.59 20.85
C ASN A 191 -14.50 -15.93 20.12
N LEU A 192 -15.63 -16.10 19.40
CA LEU A 192 -15.92 -17.29 18.61
C LEU A 192 -15.87 -16.91 17.14
N ILE A 193 -15.18 -17.70 16.32
CA ILE A 193 -15.00 -17.46 14.90
C ILE A 193 -16.36 -17.52 14.20
N ALA A 194 -16.75 -16.44 13.52
CA ALA A 194 -17.87 -16.41 12.60
C ALA A 194 -17.40 -16.73 11.17
N LYS A 195 -16.28 -16.15 10.78
CA LYS A 195 -15.57 -16.44 9.53
C LYS A 195 -14.07 -16.18 9.73
N HIS A 196 -13.22 -16.95 9.07
CA HIS A 196 -11.79 -16.71 8.99
C HIS A 196 -11.27 -17.31 7.69
N LEU A 197 -10.62 -16.49 6.89
CA LEU A 197 -10.01 -16.88 5.62
C LEU A 197 -8.57 -16.41 5.62
N GLN A 198 -7.66 -17.31 5.23
CA GLN A 198 -6.24 -17.01 5.08
C GLN A 198 -5.71 -17.72 3.85
N GLY A 199 -4.98 -17.02 3.01
CA GLY A 199 -4.41 -17.60 1.80
C GLY A 199 -3.26 -16.79 1.25
N ASP A 200 -2.58 -17.37 0.28
CA ASP A 200 -1.51 -16.73 -0.48
C ASP A 200 -1.69 -16.96 -1.99
N GLY A 201 -0.96 -16.18 -2.76
CA GLY A 201 -1.04 -16.29 -4.21
C GLY A 201 0.03 -15.52 -4.94
N TRP A 202 0.09 -15.75 -6.26
CA TRP A 202 0.98 -15.07 -7.18
C TRP A 202 0.19 -14.49 -8.34
N ALA A 203 0.59 -13.30 -8.77
CA ALA A 203 0.04 -12.64 -9.94
C ALA A 203 1.15 -11.99 -10.78
N TRP A 204 0.81 -11.59 -12.01
CA TRP A 204 1.73 -10.90 -12.90
C TRP A 204 1.19 -9.54 -13.27
N GLY A 205 2.05 -8.53 -13.15
CA GLY A 205 1.75 -7.16 -13.50
C GLY A 205 2.67 -6.63 -14.59
N TRP A 206 2.32 -5.47 -15.14
CA TRP A 206 3.15 -4.73 -16.06
C TRP A 206 3.02 -3.22 -15.83
N ASN A 207 4.04 -2.48 -16.24
CA ASN A 207 4.05 -1.03 -16.19
C ASN A 207 4.71 -0.45 -17.43
N VAL A 208 4.36 0.79 -17.74
CA VAL A 208 4.98 1.58 -18.80
C VAL A 208 5.21 3.00 -18.32
N GLY A 209 6.17 3.67 -18.93
CA GLY A 209 6.43 5.07 -18.62
C GLY A 209 7.14 5.80 -19.72
N THR A 210 7.11 7.13 -19.63
CA THR A 210 7.86 8.02 -20.50
C THR A 210 8.47 9.14 -19.69
N LEU A 211 9.63 9.61 -20.11
CA LEU A 211 10.30 10.78 -19.58
C LEU A 211 10.56 11.77 -20.70
N LEU A 212 10.13 13.01 -20.50
CA LEU A 212 10.36 14.14 -21.40
C LEU A 212 11.29 15.13 -20.71
N GLU A 213 12.49 15.28 -21.25
CA GLU A 213 13.51 16.24 -20.79
C GLU A 213 13.45 17.49 -21.67
N LEU A 214 12.65 18.48 -21.21
CA LEU A 214 12.44 19.73 -21.96
C LEU A 214 13.68 20.61 -21.99
N SER A 215 14.50 20.50 -20.95
CA SER A 215 15.81 21.13 -20.80
C SER A 215 16.59 20.40 -19.71
N GLU A 216 17.85 20.76 -19.49
CA GLU A 216 18.65 20.26 -18.37
C GLU A 216 17.98 20.51 -17.02
N GLN A 217 17.17 21.58 -16.91
CA GLN A 217 16.50 22.01 -15.69
C GLN A 217 15.06 21.47 -15.54
N THR A 218 14.40 21.05 -16.64
CA THR A 218 12.97 20.74 -16.59
C THR A 218 12.66 19.39 -17.20
N ARG A 219 12.00 18.54 -16.42
CA ARG A 219 11.58 17.20 -16.85
C ARG A 219 10.12 16.94 -16.45
N ILE A 220 9.44 16.19 -17.30
CA ILE A 220 8.09 15.67 -17.04
C ILE A 220 8.13 14.17 -17.20
N GLY A 221 7.62 13.44 -16.21
CA GLY A 221 7.46 11.99 -16.24
C GLY A 221 5.99 11.63 -16.25
N LEU A 222 5.63 10.63 -17.05
CA LEU A 222 4.32 9.99 -17.02
C LEU A 222 4.54 8.49 -16.90
N SER A 223 3.84 7.87 -15.97
CA SER A 223 3.89 6.42 -15.77
C SER A 223 2.49 5.85 -15.54
N TYR A 224 2.35 4.57 -15.87
CA TYR A 224 1.15 3.79 -15.67
C TYR A 224 1.52 2.37 -15.25
N ARG A 225 0.89 1.87 -14.20
CA ARG A 225 0.91 0.48 -13.74
C ARG A 225 -0.48 -0.10 -13.89
N HIS A 226 -0.56 -1.25 -14.55
CA HIS A 226 -1.83 -1.92 -14.81
C HIS A 226 -2.40 -2.56 -13.55
N ASP A 227 -3.73 -2.65 -13.49
CA ASP A 227 -4.43 -3.40 -12.46
C ASP A 227 -4.15 -4.90 -12.55
N VAL A 228 -4.19 -5.56 -11.41
CA VAL A 228 -3.94 -7.00 -11.30
C VAL A 228 -4.96 -7.60 -10.33
N THR A 229 -5.55 -8.72 -10.69
CA THR A 229 -6.31 -9.53 -9.74
C THR A 229 -5.36 -10.54 -9.10
N LEU A 230 -5.20 -10.45 -7.79
CA LEU A 230 -4.43 -11.38 -6.99
C LEU A 230 -5.38 -12.41 -6.37
N THR A 231 -5.35 -13.64 -6.88
CA THR A 231 -6.15 -14.73 -6.34
C THR A 231 -5.40 -15.36 -5.17
N LEU A 232 -5.93 -15.19 -3.96
CA LEU A 232 -5.41 -15.76 -2.72
C LEU A 232 -6.12 -17.08 -2.46
N SER A 233 -5.38 -18.19 -2.42
CA SER A 233 -5.92 -19.53 -2.18
C SER A 233 -5.44 -20.07 -0.83
N GLY A 234 -6.35 -20.70 -0.07
CA GLY A 234 -5.97 -21.19 1.24
C GLY A 234 -7.12 -21.75 2.08
N ASP A 235 -6.97 -21.60 3.38
CA ASP A 235 -7.89 -22.18 4.36
C ASP A 235 -9.04 -21.25 4.71
N ALA A 236 -10.21 -21.84 4.93
CA ALA A 236 -11.43 -21.17 5.35
C ALA A 236 -12.04 -21.86 6.59
N ILE A 237 -12.48 -21.07 7.55
CA ILE A 237 -13.27 -21.52 8.70
C ILE A 237 -14.58 -20.74 8.72
N VAL A 238 -15.69 -21.45 8.75
CA VAL A 238 -17.04 -20.89 8.84
C VAL A 238 -17.68 -21.35 10.15
N GLY A 239 -17.97 -20.41 11.02
CA GLY A 239 -18.67 -20.68 12.29
C GLY A 239 -20.17 -20.78 12.08
N ARG A 240 -20.77 -21.89 12.48
CA ARG A 240 -22.22 -22.09 12.47
C ARG A 240 -22.76 -22.13 13.89
N PRO A 241 -23.62 -21.18 14.27
CA PRO A 241 -24.17 -21.15 15.61
C PRO A 241 -25.19 -22.29 15.80
N ASN A 242 -25.11 -22.95 16.93
CA ASN A 242 -26.04 -24.01 17.37
C ASN A 242 -27.18 -23.44 18.25
N ALA A 243 -28.25 -24.21 18.42
CA ALA A 243 -29.40 -23.79 19.23
C ALA A 243 -29.06 -23.60 20.72
N ASP A 244 -28.03 -24.28 21.24
CA ASP A 244 -27.53 -24.18 22.61
C ASP A 244 -26.57 -22.97 22.82
N GLY A 245 -26.28 -22.20 21.76
CA GLY A 245 -25.41 -21.06 21.78
C GLY A 245 -23.91 -21.39 21.60
N SER A 246 -23.56 -22.66 21.41
CA SER A 246 -22.23 -23.08 20.95
C SER A 246 -22.06 -22.78 19.45
N VAL A 247 -20.84 -22.85 18.96
CA VAL A 247 -20.52 -22.66 17.55
C VAL A 247 -19.79 -23.90 17.03
N THR A 248 -20.27 -24.45 15.92
CA THR A 248 -19.57 -25.49 15.18
C THR A 248 -18.70 -24.82 14.12
N GLU A 249 -17.39 -25.00 14.19
CA GLU A 249 -16.47 -24.58 13.15
C GLU A 249 -16.45 -25.61 12.01
N ILE A 250 -16.73 -25.15 10.81
CA ILE A 250 -16.62 -25.95 9.59
C ILE A 250 -15.39 -25.45 8.84
N ARG A 251 -14.47 -26.37 8.59
CA ARG A 251 -13.25 -26.10 7.85
C ARG A 251 -13.44 -26.44 6.38
N ASP A 252 -12.98 -25.56 5.53
CA ASP A 252 -12.97 -25.71 4.08
C ASP A 252 -11.68 -25.10 3.53
N THR A 253 -11.51 -25.18 2.22
CA THR A 253 -10.51 -24.44 1.46
C THR A 253 -11.19 -23.66 0.36
N GLY A 254 -10.53 -22.64 -0.16
CA GLY A 254 -11.13 -21.81 -1.21
C GLY A 254 -10.17 -20.77 -1.74
N SER A 255 -10.72 -19.78 -2.42
CA SER A 255 -9.96 -18.65 -2.93
C SER A 255 -10.74 -17.34 -2.76
N LEU A 256 -9.99 -16.24 -2.74
CA LEU A 256 -10.51 -14.88 -2.73
C LEU A 256 -9.74 -14.05 -3.75
N ASP A 257 -10.46 -13.40 -4.65
CA ASP A 257 -9.88 -12.47 -5.61
C ASP A 257 -9.76 -11.07 -4.99
N LEU A 258 -8.51 -10.59 -4.89
CA LEU A 258 -8.19 -9.25 -4.42
C LEU A 258 -7.79 -8.37 -5.61
N PRO A 259 -8.60 -7.37 -6.00
CA PRO A 259 -8.22 -6.42 -7.02
C PRO A 259 -7.13 -5.46 -6.50
N LEU A 260 -5.98 -5.45 -7.17
CA LEU A 260 -4.92 -4.46 -7.00
C LEU A 260 -5.08 -3.41 -8.11
N PRO A 261 -5.48 -2.16 -7.80
CA PRO A 261 -5.92 -1.19 -8.78
C PRO A 261 -4.78 -0.70 -9.70
N ALA A 262 -5.14 -0.24 -10.89
CA ALA A 262 -4.23 0.48 -11.76
C ALA A 262 -3.84 1.83 -11.14
N THR A 263 -2.62 2.29 -11.44
CA THR A 263 -2.13 3.60 -11.01
C THR A 263 -1.49 4.36 -12.15
N ALA A 264 -1.63 5.68 -12.14
CA ALA A 264 -0.91 6.57 -13.05
C ALA A 264 -0.31 7.75 -12.28
N GLU A 265 0.88 8.19 -12.69
CA GLU A 265 1.53 9.37 -12.13
C GLU A 265 1.97 10.30 -13.24
N LEU A 266 1.56 11.57 -13.14
CA LEU A 266 2.14 12.69 -13.87
C LEU A 266 3.03 13.47 -12.90
N ALA A 267 4.33 13.53 -13.19
CA ALA A 267 5.31 14.18 -12.34
C ALA A 267 6.08 15.26 -13.10
N ALA A 268 6.49 16.29 -12.38
CA ALA A 268 7.34 17.36 -12.89
C ALA A 268 8.51 17.61 -11.94
N PHE A 269 9.66 17.91 -12.54
CA PHE A 269 10.87 18.39 -11.88
C PHE A 269 11.34 19.66 -12.54
N HIS A 270 11.67 20.69 -11.75
CA HIS A 270 12.27 21.91 -12.24
C HIS A 270 13.38 22.42 -11.32
N GLN A 271 14.60 22.54 -11.86
CA GLN A 271 15.73 23.17 -11.18
C GLN A 271 15.58 24.70 -11.27
N LEU A 272 15.04 25.32 -10.21
CA LEU A 272 14.74 26.75 -10.17
C LEU A 272 16.00 27.62 -10.06
N THR A 273 16.98 27.16 -9.29
CA THR A 273 18.31 27.77 -9.13
C THR A 273 19.36 26.67 -8.99
N ASP A 274 20.64 27.01 -8.99
CA ASP A 274 21.72 26.02 -8.78
C ASP A 274 21.60 25.20 -7.48
N LYS A 275 20.80 25.68 -6.52
CA LYS A 275 20.62 25.03 -5.21
C LYS A 275 19.21 24.56 -4.93
N LEU A 276 18.21 25.04 -5.65
CA LEU A 276 16.81 24.77 -5.35
C LEU A 276 16.14 24.10 -6.56
N ALA A 277 15.61 22.92 -6.33
CA ALA A 277 14.72 22.22 -7.25
C ALA A 277 13.29 22.12 -6.66
N LEU A 278 12.29 22.25 -7.51
CA LEU A 278 10.89 22.08 -7.20
C LEU A 278 10.34 20.82 -7.87
N HIS A 279 9.40 20.18 -7.20
CA HIS A 279 8.82 18.90 -7.63
C HIS A 279 7.31 18.92 -7.46
N GLY A 280 6.60 18.22 -8.35
CA GLY A 280 5.17 18.03 -8.23
C GLY A 280 4.74 16.70 -8.82
N SER A 281 3.70 16.11 -8.24
CA SER A 281 3.05 14.91 -8.75
C SER A 281 1.53 15.01 -8.65
N LEU A 282 0.89 14.43 -9.65
CA LEU A 282 -0.52 14.07 -9.66
C LEU A 282 -0.60 12.56 -9.85
N ASN A 283 -1.11 11.85 -8.85
CA ASN A 283 -1.30 10.41 -8.88
C ASN A 283 -2.79 10.09 -8.96
N TRP A 284 -3.15 9.13 -9.78
CA TRP A 284 -4.48 8.56 -9.91
C TRP A 284 -4.43 7.07 -9.61
N THR A 285 -5.44 6.58 -8.89
CA THR A 285 -5.61 5.16 -8.57
C THR A 285 -7.03 4.72 -8.87
N ASN A 286 -7.17 3.64 -9.68
CA ASN A 286 -8.45 3.11 -10.14
C ASN A 286 -9.12 2.22 -9.08
N TRP A 287 -9.46 2.78 -7.93
CA TRP A 287 -10.12 2.06 -6.85
C TRP A 287 -11.55 1.64 -7.16
N SER A 288 -12.19 2.22 -8.18
CA SER A 288 -13.53 1.82 -8.65
C SER A 288 -13.62 0.37 -9.12
N LYS A 289 -12.47 -0.31 -9.31
CA LYS A 289 -12.39 -1.77 -9.52
C LYS A 289 -12.66 -2.59 -8.28
N PHE A 290 -12.53 -2.00 -7.08
CA PHE A 290 -12.78 -2.68 -5.81
C PHE A 290 -14.26 -2.60 -5.44
N VAL A 291 -15.07 -3.46 -6.08
CA VAL A 291 -16.53 -3.47 -5.98
C VAL A 291 -17.01 -4.30 -4.81
N GLN A 292 -16.44 -5.50 -4.62
CA GLN A 292 -16.85 -6.43 -3.56
C GLN A 292 -15.71 -7.39 -3.19
N LEU A 293 -15.83 -8.00 -2.03
CA LEU A 293 -15.06 -9.15 -1.59
C LEU A 293 -15.96 -10.36 -1.48
N GLU A 294 -15.60 -11.44 -2.19
CA GLU A 294 -16.30 -12.71 -2.17
C GLU A 294 -15.27 -13.85 -2.11
N ALA A 295 -15.53 -14.86 -1.29
CA ALA A 295 -14.72 -16.07 -1.23
C ALA A 295 -15.44 -17.22 -1.89
N ASP A 296 -14.74 -17.89 -2.83
CA ASP A 296 -15.18 -19.11 -3.47
C ASP A 296 -14.72 -20.31 -2.63
N LEU A 297 -15.66 -21.01 -2.00
CA LEU A 297 -15.41 -22.14 -1.12
C LEU A 297 -15.59 -23.47 -1.87
N ASN A 298 -14.70 -24.44 -1.64
CA ASN A 298 -14.68 -25.68 -2.42
C ASN A 298 -15.83 -26.63 -2.09
N ASN A 299 -16.26 -26.72 -0.84
CA ASN A 299 -17.28 -27.65 -0.36
C ASN A 299 -18.50 -26.94 0.24
N LEU A 300 -18.42 -25.65 0.48
CA LEU A 300 -19.51 -24.82 0.97
C LEU A 300 -20.02 -23.89 -0.13
N GLN A 301 -21.09 -23.15 0.16
CA GLN A 301 -21.54 -22.08 -0.74
C GLN A 301 -20.54 -20.91 -0.68
N ASN A 302 -20.40 -20.20 -1.79
CA ASN A 302 -19.60 -18.99 -1.85
C ASN A 302 -20.03 -18.02 -0.75
N MET A 303 -19.03 -17.36 -0.18
CA MET A 303 -19.25 -16.45 0.93
C MET A 303 -19.06 -15.01 0.46
N HIS A 304 -20.17 -14.29 0.40
CA HIS A 304 -20.10 -12.84 0.29
C HIS A 304 -19.54 -12.24 1.59
N ILE A 305 -18.42 -11.52 1.48
CA ILE A 305 -17.73 -10.92 2.62
C ILE A 305 -18.22 -9.48 2.80
N LYS A 306 -18.22 -8.69 1.69
CA LYS A 306 -18.54 -7.27 1.73
C LYS A 306 -18.75 -6.65 0.36
N ASP A 307 -19.65 -5.66 0.27
CA ASP A 307 -19.76 -4.70 -0.83
C ASP A 307 -18.89 -3.47 -0.53
N GLU A 308 -17.93 -3.18 -1.37
CA GLU A 308 -17.01 -2.06 -1.19
C GLU A 308 -17.40 -0.83 -2.03
N HIS A 309 -17.58 -1.00 -3.35
CA HIS A 309 -17.96 0.06 -4.29
C HIS A 309 -17.16 1.35 -4.10
N TRP A 310 -15.84 1.21 -4.03
CA TRP A 310 -14.93 2.34 -3.87
C TRP A 310 -14.93 3.21 -5.12
N GLU A 311 -14.43 4.44 -4.99
CA GLU A 311 -14.29 5.41 -6.08
C GLU A 311 -12.81 5.61 -6.42
N ASP A 312 -12.52 6.09 -7.63
CA ASP A 312 -11.15 6.44 -8.00
C ASP A 312 -10.63 7.55 -7.09
N SER A 313 -9.37 7.45 -6.68
CA SER A 313 -8.75 8.43 -5.81
C SER A 313 -7.61 9.20 -6.49
N TRP A 314 -7.34 10.38 -5.97
CA TRP A 314 -6.30 11.28 -6.44
C TRP A 314 -5.38 11.70 -5.31
N ARG A 315 -4.10 11.77 -5.60
CA ARG A 315 -3.10 12.29 -4.69
C ARG A 315 -2.31 13.41 -5.34
N TYR A 316 -2.21 14.53 -4.65
CA TYR A 316 -1.53 15.75 -5.10
C TYR A 316 -0.33 15.99 -4.20
N ALA A 317 0.86 16.10 -4.76
CA ALA A 317 2.07 16.32 -3.99
C ALA A 317 2.91 17.47 -4.57
N ILE A 318 3.44 18.30 -3.69
CA ILE A 318 4.45 19.30 -4.02
C ILE A 318 5.63 19.18 -3.06
N GLY A 319 6.82 19.37 -3.56
CA GLY A 319 8.03 19.25 -2.76
C GLY A 319 9.19 20.04 -3.33
N MET A 320 10.25 20.10 -2.55
CA MET A 320 11.49 20.75 -2.95
C MET A 320 12.72 19.98 -2.46
N THR A 321 13.82 20.19 -3.16
CA THR A 321 15.17 19.78 -2.74
C THR A 321 16.06 20.99 -2.72
N TYR A 322 16.76 21.23 -1.60
CA TYR A 322 17.69 22.34 -1.43
C TYR A 322 19.11 21.84 -1.15
N GLN A 323 20.04 22.19 -2.02
CA GLN A 323 21.48 21.86 -1.87
C GLN A 323 22.14 22.86 -0.92
N ILE A 324 22.35 22.46 0.36
CA ILE A 324 23.00 23.32 1.36
C ILE A 324 24.48 23.50 1.03
N THR A 325 25.17 22.36 0.82
CA THR A 325 26.58 22.28 0.42
C THR A 325 26.72 21.20 -0.66
N PRO A 326 27.85 21.02 -1.32
CA PRO A 326 28.03 19.93 -2.30
C PRO A 326 27.73 18.52 -1.74
N LYS A 327 27.72 18.35 -0.41
CA LYS A 327 27.48 17.05 0.24
C LYS A 327 26.14 16.94 0.94
N TRP A 328 25.48 18.05 1.29
CA TRP A 328 24.26 18.07 2.08
C TRP A 328 23.08 18.57 1.28
N GLN A 329 22.02 17.78 1.26
CA GLN A 329 20.72 18.14 0.70
C GLN A 329 19.65 18.11 1.79
N LEU A 330 18.75 19.07 1.75
CA LEU A 330 17.47 19.03 2.48
C LEU A 330 16.32 18.85 1.51
N ARG A 331 15.32 18.14 1.94
CA ARG A 331 14.07 17.92 1.21
C ARG A 331 12.90 18.27 2.10
N SER A 332 11.84 18.80 1.52
CA SER A 332 10.56 18.90 2.18
C SER A 332 9.44 18.76 1.16
N GLY A 333 8.27 18.37 1.64
CA GLY A 333 7.11 18.22 0.79
C GLY A 333 5.82 18.11 1.59
N VAL A 334 4.73 18.39 0.91
CA VAL A 334 3.38 18.18 1.41
C VAL A 334 2.57 17.46 0.34
N ALA A 335 1.62 16.61 0.77
CA ALA A 335 0.67 16.00 -0.14
C ALA A 335 -0.71 15.95 0.50
N TYR A 336 -1.72 15.99 -0.36
CA TYR A 336 -3.10 15.65 -0.05
C TYR A 336 -3.45 14.35 -0.75
N ASP A 337 -4.01 13.42 0.00
CA ASP A 337 -4.35 12.07 -0.45
C ASP A 337 -5.85 11.87 -0.22
N ASP A 338 -6.59 11.74 -1.30
CA ASP A 338 -8.05 11.62 -1.29
C ASP A 338 -8.47 10.17 -1.01
N SER A 339 -9.40 10.00 -0.09
CA SER A 339 -9.91 8.67 0.26
C SER A 339 -10.77 8.09 -0.87
N PRO A 340 -10.54 6.83 -1.29
CA PRO A 340 -11.40 6.16 -2.26
C PRO A 340 -12.74 5.70 -1.67
N VAL A 341 -12.93 5.76 -0.34
CA VAL A 341 -14.09 5.16 0.34
C VAL A 341 -15.21 6.16 0.48
N PRO A 342 -16.35 5.98 -0.22
CA PRO A 342 -17.53 6.82 -0.04
C PRO A 342 -18.01 6.85 1.41
N ALA A 343 -18.58 7.96 1.85
CA ALA A 343 -18.98 8.15 3.25
C ALA A 343 -19.98 7.10 3.77
N ASP A 344 -20.85 6.59 2.90
CA ASP A 344 -21.82 5.55 3.21
C ASP A 344 -21.28 4.12 3.10
N ARG A 345 -20.02 3.96 2.68
CA ARG A 345 -19.31 2.69 2.55
C ARG A 345 -18.18 2.50 3.55
N ARG A 346 -17.92 3.51 4.39
CA ARG A 346 -16.90 3.43 5.44
C ARG A 346 -17.19 2.31 6.42
N THR A 347 -16.11 1.63 6.81
CA THR A 347 -16.17 0.44 7.65
C THR A 347 -15.11 0.47 8.73
N ILE A 348 -15.32 -0.29 9.78
CA ILE A 348 -14.34 -0.41 10.86
C ILE A 348 -13.18 -1.35 10.53
N SER A 349 -13.39 -2.28 9.59
CA SER A 349 -12.38 -3.28 9.20
C SER A 349 -11.35 -2.78 8.19
N ILE A 350 -11.70 -1.73 7.41
CA ILE A 350 -10.79 -1.02 6.50
C ILE A 350 -11.09 0.48 6.67
N PRO A 351 -10.70 1.07 7.80
CA PRO A 351 -10.95 2.48 8.05
C PRO A 351 -10.08 3.33 7.12
N ASP A 352 -10.72 4.25 6.39
CA ASP A 352 -10.04 5.14 5.47
C ASP A 352 -10.65 6.55 5.47
N ALA A 353 -9.80 7.56 5.26
CA ALA A 353 -10.16 8.97 5.23
C ALA A 353 -9.14 9.78 4.44
N ASP A 354 -9.52 10.99 4.02
CA ASP A 354 -8.60 11.96 3.44
C ASP A 354 -7.42 12.23 4.38
N ARG A 355 -6.22 12.47 3.82
CA ARG A 355 -4.99 12.64 4.59
C ARG A 355 -4.12 13.77 4.06
N LEU A 356 -3.45 14.43 4.98
CA LEU A 356 -2.37 15.36 4.70
C LEU A 356 -1.03 14.76 5.11
N TRP A 357 -0.04 14.91 4.24
CA TRP A 357 1.32 14.45 4.45
C TRP A 357 2.24 15.65 4.65
N TYR A 358 3.04 15.60 5.70
CA TYR A 358 4.07 16.60 5.98
C TYR A 358 5.42 15.91 6.08
N SER A 359 6.31 16.20 5.13
CA SER A 359 7.56 15.46 4.97
C SER A 359 8.78 16.35 5.08
N LEU A 360 9.83 15.80 5.72
CA LEU A 360 11.16 16.35 5.77
C LEU A 360 12.18 15.25 5.46
N GLY A 361 13.26 15.61 4.76
CA GLY A 361 14.31 14.66 4.43
C GLY A 361 15.67 15.31 4.37
N MET A 362 16.71 14.48 4.53
CA MET A 362 18.08 14.89 4.47
C MET A 362 18.90 13.84 3.70
N GLY A 363 19.75 14.30 2.80
CA GLY A 363 20.72 13.47 2.07
C GLY A 363 22.14 13.89 2.40
N TYR A 364 23.03 12.91 2.55
CA TYR A 364 24.44 13.15 2.73
C TYR A 364 25.27 12.29 1.77
N GLN A 365 26.09 12.95 0.96
CA GLN A 365 27.02 12.31 0.05
C GLN A 365 28.33 12.02 0.76
N PHE A 366 28.53 10.78 1.20
CA PHE A 366 29.76 10.33 1.88
C PHE A 366 30.96 10.32 0.94
N THR A 367 30.76 9.77 -0.26
CA THR A 367 31.74 9.76 -1.34
C THR A 367 31.05 10.22 -2.64
N PRO A 368 31.75 10.49 -3.73
CA PRO A 368 31.15 10.80 -5.03
C PRO A 368 30.11 9.74 -5.47
N ASN A 369 30.25 8.51 -4.99
CA ASN A 369 29.45 7.35 -5.39
C ASN A 369 28.42 6.90 -4.35
N LEU A 370 28.57 7.29 -3.08
CA LEU A 370 27.72 6.80 -1.97
C LEU A 370 26.95 7.94 -1.33
N THR A 371 25.64 7.83 -1.37
CA THR A 371 24.70 8.73 -0.69
C THR A 371 23.87 7.96 0.34
N VAL A 372 23.61 8.61 1.48
CA VAL A 372 22.69 8.16 2.52
C VAL A 372 21.57 9.17 2.62
N ASP A 373 20.35 8.70 2.54
CA ASP A 373 19.14 9.51 2.68
C ASP A 373 18.35 9.09 3.91
N LEU A 374 17.81 10.07 4.61
CA LEU A 374 16.87 9.92 5.70
C LEU A 374 15.59 10.69 5.36
N GLY A 375 14.45 10.10 5.64
CA GLY A 375 13.14 10.72 5.48
C GLY A 375 12.29 10.56 6.74
N LEU A 376 11.51 11.58 7.04
CA LEU A 376 10.52 11.59 8.12
C LEU A 376 9.23 12.20 7.59
N THR A 377 8.10 11.57 7.88
CA THR A 377 6.78 12.06 7.48
C THR A 377 5.78 11.89 8.62
N LEU A 378 4.96 12.91 8.81
CA LEU A 378 3.70 12.82 9.54
C LEU A 378 2.56 12.74 8.53
N ILE A 379 1.70 11.75 8.68
CA ILE A 379 0.40 11.66 8.01
C ILE A 379 -0.66 12.04 9.04
N ASP A 380 -1.49 13.02 8.68
CA ASP A 380 -2.60 13.56 9.49
C ASP A 380 -3.90 13.17 8.78
N GLY A 381 -4.61 12.20 9.33
CA GLY A 381 -5.84 11.65 8.79
C GLY A 381 -7.07 12.32 9.38
N LYS A 382 -8.00 12.67 8.51
CA LYS A 382 -9.24 13.32 8.91
C LYS A 382 -10.12 12.39 9.73
N LYS A 383 -10.61 12.87 10.87
CA LYS A 383 -11.67 12.18 11.64
C LYS A 383 -12.95 12.13 10.82
N VAL A 384 -13.53 10.93 10.67
CA VAL A 384 -14.72 10.69 9.84
C VAL A 384 -15.78 9.88 10.58
N ASP A 385 -17.04 10.12 10.24
CA ASP A 385 -18.15 9.30 10.73
C ASP A 385 -18.17 7.96 10.01
N VAL A 386 -18.48 6.89 10.78
CA VAL A 386 -18.66 5.53 10.29
C VAL A 386 -20.03 5.01 10.74
N THR A 387 -20.81 4.55 9.79
CA THR A 387 -22.07 3.83 10.05
C THR A 387 -22.08 2.56 9.22
N GLU A 388 -21.87 1.42 9.88
CA GLU A 388 -21.83 0.11 9.23
C GLU A 388 -23.02 -0.73 9.65
N LYS A 389 -23.63 -1.45 8.71
CA LYS A 389 -24.81 -2.30 8.95
C LYS A 389 -24.57 -3.70 8.39
N MET A 390 -24.99 -4.71 9.14
CA MET A 390 -24.89 -6.11 8.74
C MET A 390 -26.11 -6.89 9.18
N GLU A 391 -26.77 -7.58 8.26
CA GLU A 391 -27.79 -8.57 8.60
C GLU A 391 -27.12 -9.85 9.12
N LEU A 392 -27.37 -10.18 10.39
CA LEU A 392 -26.82 -11.41 11.00
C LEU A 392 -27.46 -12.69 10.45
N GLN A 393 -28.66 -12.55 9.88
CA GLN A 393 -29.36 -13.58 9.11
C GLN A 393 -29.73 -12.96 7.75
N PRO A 394 -29.10 -13.35 6.67
CA PRO A 394 -29.37 -12.78 5.35
C PRO A 394 -30.85 -12.84 4.98
N GLY A 395 -31.42 -11.73 4.50
CA GLY A 395 -32.83 -11.59 4.16
C GLY A 395 -33.77 -11.35 5.35
N ASN A 396 -33.24 -11.14 6.56
CA ASN A 396 -34.03 -10.82 7.74
C ASN A 396 -33.62 -9.47 8.36
N PRO A 397 -34.22 -8.35 7.93
CA PRO A 397 -33.89 -7.01 8.42
C PRO A 397 -34.03 -6.83 9.94
N MET A 398 -34.82 -7.67 10.60
CA MET A 398 -34.99 -7.66 12.07
C MET A 398 -33.71 -8.08 12.81
N THR A 399 -32.75 -8.67 12.10
CA THR A 399 -31.45 -9.08 12.65
C THR A 399 -30.32 -8.14 12.26
N THR A 400 -30.59 -6.93 11.74
CA THR A 400 -29.57 -5.96 11.33
C THR A 400 -28.86 -5.40 12.55
N SER A 401 -27.59 -5.75 12.69
CA SER A 401 -26.66 -5.09 13.59
C SER A 401 -26.18 -3.78 12.97
N THR A 402 -25.93 -2.78 13.81
CA THR A 402 -25.45 -1.48 13.35
C THR A 402 -24.29 -1.03 14.24
N PHE A 403 -23.15 -0.66 13.63
CA PHE A 403 -22.13 0.16 14.27
C PHE A 403 -22.40 1.61 13.92
N GLN A 404 -22.23 2.50 14.89
CA GLN A 404 -22.27 3.95 14.68
C GLN A 404 -21.19 4.62 15.55
N GLY A 405 -20.32 5.40 14.91
CA GLY A 405 -19.21 6.03 15.58
C GLY A 405 -18.32 6.83 14.62
N THR A 406 -17.06 6.99 14.99
CA THR A 406 -16.06 7.70 14.22
C THR A 406 -14.79 6.86 14.05
N SER A 407 -14.03 7.13 13.01
CA SER A 407 -12.67 6.63 12.79
C SER A 407 -11.71 7.80 12.58
N GLU A 408 -10.49 7.68 13.12
CA GLU A 408 -9.39 8.62 12.98
C GLU A 408 -8.09 7.83 12.88
N GLY A 409 -7.20 8.21 11.95
CA GLY A 409 -5.95 7.49 11.73
C GLY A 409 -4.81 8.41 11.33
N ASP A 410 -3.80 8.53 12.21
CA ASP A 410 -2.55 9.23 11.96
C ASP A 410 -1.42 8.22 11.75
N ALA A 411 -0.28 8.66 11.20
CA ALA A 411 0.91 7.82 11.13
C ALA A 411 2.21 8.63 11.12
N TRP A 412 3.23 8.07 11.78
CA TRP A 412 4.60 8.51 11.65
C TRP A 412 5.39 7.54 10.77
N LEU A 413 6.11 8.08 9.78
CA LEU A 413 6.97 7.31 8.91
C LEU A 413 8.42 7.79 9.06
N ALA A 414 9.34 6.86 9.22
CA ALA A 414 10.78 7.14 9.25
C ALA A 414 11.51 6.17 8.32
N GLY A 415 12.32 6.70 7.42
CA GLY A 415 13.02 5.90 6.42
C GLY A 415 14.50 6.19 6.32
N ALA A 416 15.27 5.17 5.95
CA ALA A 416 16.67 5.28 5.61
C ALA A 416 16.96 4.54 4.29
N GLN A 417 17.84 5.10 3.46
CA GLN A 417 18.20 4.55 2.16
C GLN A 417 19.67 4.77 1.89
N LEU A 418 20.31 3.78 1.28
CA LEU A 418 21.64 3.85 0.69
C LEU A 418 21.52 3.84 -0.83
N SER A 419 22.25 4.72 -1.49
CA SER A 419 22.34 4.76 -2.96
C SER A 419 23.79 4.79 -3.38
N TYR A 420 24.16 3.89 -4.30
CA TYR A 420 25.54 3.73 -4.79
C TYR A 420 25.59 3.73 -6.31
N LEU A 421 26.53 4.51 -6.86
CA LEU A 421 26.90 4.51 -8.28
C LEU A 421 28.24 3.81 -8.46
N PHE A 422 28.33 2.85 -9.38
CA PHE A 422 29.54 2.03 -9.60
C PHE A 422 30.49 2.68 -10.58
#